data_ddb7f2c74816068bbad4d65d4a44c927
#
_entry.id   ddb7f2c74816068bbad4d65d4a44c927
#
_cell.length_a   1.000
_cell.length_b   1.000
_cell.length_c   1.000
_cell.angle_alpha   90.00
_cell.angle_beta   90.00
_cell.angle_gamma   90.00
#
_symmetry.space_group_name_H-M   'P 1'
#
loop_
_entity.id
_entity.type
_entity.pdbx_description
1 polymer ?
#
loop_
_entity_poly.entity_id
_entity_poly.type
_entity_poly.pdbx_seq_one_letter_code
_entity_poly.pdbx_strand_id
1 'polypeptide(L)'
;MDKQKNTIGLLNEHTLHLSLKNYLQPDKRFQEQEYEGYIADIKQDHEIIEIETRSFSNIRKKLGVFLKSCSVTVVYPIASCKWIIWIDPKSGELSKRHRSPKKGRPSDVCYELYKLKLF
;
A
#
# COMPACT_ATOMS: atom_id res chain seq x y z
N MET A 1 15.67 -17.81 11.99
CA MET A 1 15.49 -16.46 11.43
C MET A 1 14.17 -16.38 10.71
N ASP A 2 13.24 -15.69 11.31
CA ASP A 2 11.86 -15.65 10.83
C ASP A 2 11.63 -14.69 9.67
N LYS A 3 12.65 -14.04 9.21
CA LYS A 3 12.54 -13.05 8.12
C LYS A 3 12.22 -13.64 6.76
N GLN A 4 12.35 -14.97 6.59
CA GLN A 4 12.11 -15.60 5.29
C GLN A 4 10.67 -16.04 5.05
N LYS A 5 9.86 -16.17 6.10
CA LYS A 5 8.49 -16.69 5.96
C LYS A 5 7.51 -15.76 5.27
N ASN A 6 7.79 -14.47 5.24
CA ASN A 6 6.87 -13.47 4.68
C ASN A 6 7.40 -12.76 3.44
N THR A 7 8.52 -13.24 2.88
CA THR A 7 9.20 -12.52 1.81
C THR A 7 8.40 -12.39 0.52
N ILE A 8 7.64 -13.41 0.13
CA ILE A 8 6.90 -13.37 -1.15
C ILE A 8 5.76 -12.36 -1.10
N GLY A 9 4.94 -12.37 -0.05
CA GLY A 9 3.86 -11.41 0.13
C GLY A 9 4.38 -9.97 0.27
N LEU A 10 5.44 -9.78 1.05
CA LEU A 10 6.07 -8.49 1.24
C LEU A 10 6.69 -7.94 -0.04
N LEU A 11 7.31 -8.80 -0.85
CA LEU A 11 7.88 -8.40 -2.14
C LEU A 11 6.80 -7.92 -3.10
N ASN A 12 5.67 -8.61 -3.16
CA ASN A 12 4.56 -8.21 -4.02
C ASN A 12 3.98 -6.86 -3.61
N GLU A 13 3.78 -6.64 -2.31
CA GLU A 13 3.30 -5.37 -1.78
C GLU A 13 4.30 -4.24 -2.01
N HIS A 14 5.57 -4.51 -1.76
CA HIS A 14 6.62 -3.53 -1.98
C HIS A 14 6.72 -3.15 -3.46
N THR A 15 6.62 -4.11 -4.35
CA THR A 15 6.65 -3.88 -5.80
C THR A 15 5.44 -3.05 -6.24
N LEU A 16 4.25 -3.36 -5.75
CA LEU A 16 3.05 -2.60 -6.05
C LEU A 16 3.16 -1.16 -5.57
N HIS A 17 3.60 -0.98 -4.33
CA HIS A 17 3.80 0.34 -3.74
C HIS A 17 4.80 1.17 -4.56
N LEU A 18 5.93 0.57 -4.90
CA LEU A 18 6.97 1.22 -5.69
C LEU A 18 6.47 1.58 -7.10
N SER A 19 5.75 0.67 -7.73
CA SER A 19 5.21 0.90 -9.08
C SER A 19 4.21 2.05 -9.08
N LEU A 20 3.31 2.09 -8.10
CA LEU A 20 2.34 3.18 -7.96
C LEU A 20 3.04 4.51 -7.69
N LYS A 21 4.03 4.50 -6.82
CA LYS A 21 4.80 5.71 -6.50
C LYS A 21 5.46 6.28 -7.74
N ASN A 22 6.12 5.44 -8.53
CA ASN A 22 6.79 5.85 -9.76
C ASN A 22 5.81 6.28 -10.85
N TYR A 23 4.63 5.69 -10.87
CA TYR A 23 3.57 6.09 -11.81
C TYR A 23 3.00 7.47 -11.45
N LEU A 24 2.73 7.70 -10.17
CA LEU A 24 2.13 8.94 -9.70
C LEU A 24 3.12 10.11 -9.70
N GLN A 25 4.38 9.84 -9.39
CA GLN A 25 5.44 10.84 -9.40
C GLN A 25 6.76 10.21 -9.85
N PRO A 26 7.10 10.31 -11.14
CA PRO A 26 8.35 9.74 -11.65
C PRO A 26 9.62 10.44 -11.14
N ASP A 27 9.49 11.69 -10.69
CA ASP A 27 10.64 12.45 -10.20
C ASP A 27 10.96 12.04 -8.77
N LYS A 28 12.12 11.42 -8.61
CA LYS A 28 12.56 10.89 -7.31
C LYS A 28 12.84 11.98 -6.27
N ARG A 29 12.99 13.21 -6.69
CA ARG A 29 13.19 14.33 -5.75
C ARG A 29 11.97 14.55 -4.87
N PHE A 30 10.78 14.16 -5.34
CA PHE A 30 9.53 14.30 -4.61
C PHE A 30 9.07 13.02 -3.93
N GLN A 31 9.85 11.96 -4.04
CA GLN A 31 9.55 10.67 -3.41
C GLN A 31 10.25 10.53 -2.07
N GLU A 32 9.60 9.86 -1.13
CA GLU A 32 10.17 9.51 0.18
C GLU A 32 10.77 10.71 0.90
N GLN A 33 9.99 11.78 0.99
CA GLN A 33 10.41 13.01 1.64
C GLN A 33 10.14 12.95 3.14
N GLU A 34 11.16 13.28 3.94
CA GLU A 34 10.97 13.38 5.38
C GLU A 34 10.21 14.67 5.71
N TYR A 35 9.17 14.54 6.53
CA TYR A 35 8.35 15.67 6.96
C TYR A 35 7.76 15.38 8.34
N GLU A 36 8.02 16.27 9.29
CA GLU A 36 7.48 16.20 10.66
C GLU A 36 7.73 14.85 11.36
N GLY A 37 8.91 14.25 11.15
CA GLY A 37 9.30 12.98 11.76
C GLY A 37 8.78 11.75 11.04
N TYR A 38 8.07 11.91 9.95
CA TYR A 38 7.58 10.81 9.12
C TYR A 38 8.11 10.94 7.70
N ILE A 39 8.03 9.85 6.96
CA ILE A 39 8.41 9.84 5.55
C ILE A 39 7.13 9.83 4.71
N ALA A 40 6.94 10.90 3.92
CA ALA A 40 5.86 10.97 2.96
C ALA A 40 6.25 10.21 1.69
N ASP A 41 5.35 9.37 1.17
CA ASP A 41 5.63 8.61 -0.05
C ASP A 41 5.90 9.55 -1.23
N ILE A 42 5.07 10.56 -1.39
CA ILE A 42 5.25 11.62 -2.38
C ILE A 42 4.91 12.95 -1.70
N LYS A 43 5.81 13.91 -1.81
CA LYS A 43 5.54 15.26 -1.32
C LYS A 43 6.04 16.29 -2.32
N GLN A 44 5.15 17.16 -2.75
CA GLN A 44 5.46 18.27 -3.62
C GLN A 44 4.74 19.52 -3.08
N ASP A 45 5.52 20.54 -2.67
CA ASP A 45 5.01 21.75 -2.02
C ASP A 45 4.21 21.40 -0.76
N HIS A 46 2.92 21.74 -0.70
CA HIS A 46 2.02 21.44 0.41
C HIS A 46 1.09 20.26 0.12
N GLU A 47 1.41 19.47 -0.89
CA GLU A 47 0.62 18.31 -1.27
C GLU A 47 1.39 17.03 -0.97
N ILE A 48 0.74 16.10 -0.29
CA ILE A 48 1.30 14.80 0.03
C ILE A 48 0.39 13.73 -0.55
N ILE A 49 1.01 12.71 -1.17
CA ILE A 49 0.30 11.52 -1.62
C ILE A 49 0.85 10.34 -0.82
N GLU A 50 -0.02 9.65 -0.12
CA GLU A 50 0.30 8.44 0.62
C GLU A 50 -0.32 7.25 -0.09
N ILE A 51 0.46 6.20 -0.26
CA ILE A 51 0.02 4.95 -0.88
C ILE A 51 -0.08 3.90 0.22
N GLU A 52 -1.29 3.42 0.48
CA GLU A 52 -1.51 2.39 1.49
C GLU A 52 -2.10 1.15 0.82
N THR A 53 -1.41 0.03 0.96
CA THR A 53 -1.80 -1.22 0.32
C THR A 53 -2.49 -2.20 1.28
N ARG A 54 -2.49 -1.91 2.57
CA ARG A 54 -3.05 -2.80 3.59
C ARG A 54 -4.21 -2.15 4.35
N SER A 55 -3.91 -1.37 5.35
CA SER A 55 -4.91 -0.83 6.26
C SER A 55 -4.63 0.64 6.56
N PHE A 56 -5.67 1.46 6.54
CA PHE A 56 -5.54 2.88 6.86
C PHE A 56 -5.15 3.12 8.33
N SER A 57 -5.35 2.14 9.20
CA SER A 57 -4.88 2.25 10.57
C SER A 57 -3.35 2.43 10.65
N ASN A 58 -2.61 1.92 9.68
CA ASN A 58 -1.16 2.05 9.61
C ASN A 58 -0.70 3.49 9.38
N ILE A 59 -1.51 4.30 8.71
CA ILE A 59 -1.16 5.68 8.35
C ILE A 59 -1.92 6.71 9.18
N ARG A 60 -2.72 6.29 10.14
CA ARG A 60 -3.59 7.18 10.90
C ARG A 60 -2.83 8.29 11.63
N LYS A 61 -1.78 7.93 12.38
CA LYS A 61 -0.96 8.91 13.11
C LYS A 61 -0.25 9.86 12.17
N LYS A 62 0.29 9.32 11.11
CA LYS A 62 1.00 10.05 10.06
C LYS A 62 0.09 11.06 9.39
N LEU A 63 -1.14 10.65 9.05
CA LEU A 63 -2.14 11.53 8.48
C LEU A 63 -2.50 12.69 9.41
N GLY A 64 -2.66 12.40 10.70
CA GLY A 64 -2.95 13.43 11.69
C GLY A 64 -1.90 14.52 11.72
N VAL A 65 -0.63 14.15 11.55
CA VAL A 65 0.47 15.11 11.51
C VAL A 65 0.49 15.87 10.18
N PHE A 66 0.36 15.18 9.06
CA PHE A 66 0.45 15.79 7.73
C PHE A 66 -0.70 16.75 7.45
N LEU A 67 -1.91 16.43 7.89
CA LEU A 67 -3.10 17.24 7.65
C LEU A 67 -3.07 18.59 8.36
N LYS A 68 -2.19 18.77 9.34
CA LYS A 68 -2.04 20.06 10.02
C LYS A 68 -1.53 21.16 9.09
N SER A 69 -0.75 20.81 8.08
CA SER A 69 -0.09 21.80 7.23
C SER A 69 -0.13 21.47 5.74
N CYS A 70 -0.57 20.28 5.35
CA CYS A 70 -0.57 19.83 3.96
C CYS A 70 -1.92 19.23 3.57
N SER A 71 -2.19 19.25 2.27
CA SER A 71 -3.27 18.45 1.69
C SER A 71 -2.74 17.03 1.46
N VAL A 72 -3.51 16.03 1.86
CA VAL A 72 -3.10 14.64 1.74
C VAL A 72 -4.08 13.88 0.86
N THR A 73 -3.55 13.19 -0.13
CA THR A 73 -4.30 12.25 -0.96
C THR A 73 -3.85 10.84 -0.59
N VAL A 74 -4.79 9.97 -0.27
CA VAL A 74 -4.50 8.57 0.04
C VAL A 74 -4.90 7.72 -1.16
N VAL A 75 -3.96 6.94 -1.67
CA VAL A 75 -4.18 6.01 -2.77
C VAL A 75 -4.26 4.60 -2.19
N TYR A 76 -5.40 3.95 -2.40
CA TYR A 76 -5.65 2.60 -1.92
C TYR A 76 -5.95 1.69 -3.11
N PRO A 77 -4.97 0.90 -3.57
CA PRO A 77 -5.18 0.03 -4.71
C PRO A 77 -6.10 -1.13 -4.35
N ILE A 78 -7.08 -1.40 -5.21
CA ILE A 78 -8.06 -2.47 -5.01
C ILE A 78 -7.94 -3.45 -6.17
N ALA A 79 -7.60 -4.71 -5.86
CA ALA A 79 -7.51 -5.74 -6.87
C ALA A 79 -8.90 -6.25 -7.24
N SER A 80 -9.30 -6.04 -8.49
CA SER A 80 -10.59 -6.53 -9.01
C SER A 80 -10.57 -8.04 -9.23
N CYS A 81 -9.40 -8.63 -9.41
CA CYS A 81 -9.22 -10.05 -9.63
C CYS A 81 -7.90 -10.50 -9.00
N LYS A 82 -7.93 -11.65 -8.36
CA LYS A 82 -6.73 -12.26 -7.77
C LYS A 82 -6.57 -13.68 -8.28
N TRP A 83 -5.32 -14.07 -8.48
CA TRP A 83 -4.95 -15.43 -8.87
C TRP A 83 -4.12 -16.04 -7.75
N ILE A 84 -4.35 -17.32 -7.48
CA ILE A 84 -3.65 -18.04 -6.44
C ILE A 84 -2.85 -19.17 -7.06
N ILE A 85 -1.58 -19.27 -6.67
CA ILE A 85 -0.68 -20.36 -7.02
C ILE A 85 -0.21 -20.99 -5.72
N TRP A 86 -0.43 -22.28 -5.58
CA TRP A 86 0.04 -23.03 -4.42
C TRP A 86 1.45 -23.55 -4.71
N ILE A 87 2.31 -23.43 -3.72
CA ILE A 87 3.67 -23.93 -3.80
C ILE A 87 3.80 -25.10 -2.83
N ASP A 88 4.21 -26.28 -3.33
CA ASP A 88 4.49 -27.40 -2.46
C ASP A 88 5.78 -27.11 -1.69
N PRO A 89 5.74 -27.06 -0.35
CA PRO A 89 6.92 -26.73 0.44
C PRO A 89 8.01 -27.78 0.37
N LYS A 90 7.68 -29.03 -0.02
CA LYS A 90 8.66 -30.12 -0.10
C LYS A 90 9.35 -30.21 -1.45
N SER A 91 8.58 -30.12 -2.54
CA SER A 91 9.10 -30.29 -3.90
C SER A 91 9.36 -28.98 -4.61
N GLY A 92 8.79 -27.89 -4.14
CA GLY A 92 8.84 -26.60 -4.82
C GLY A 92 7.96 -26.54 -6.06
N GLU A 93 7.14 -27.58 -6.31
CA GLU A 93 6.24 -27.59 -7.47
C GLU A 93 5.14 -26.56 -7.31
N LEU A 94 4.79 -25.93 -8.43
CA LEU A 94 3.74 -24.92 -8.49
C LEU A 94 2.47 -25.55 -9.02
N SER A 95 1.35 -25.24 -8.38
CA SER A 95 0.04 -25.61 -8.89
C SER A 95 -0.32 -24.74 -10.09
N LYS A 96 -1.39 -25.13 -10.80
CA LYS A 96 -1.98 -24.25 -11.79
C LYS A 96 -2.53 -22.99 -11.12
N ARG A 97 -2.46 -21.89 -11.84
CA ARG A 97 -3.02 -20.62 -11.36
C ARG A 97 -4.54 -20.72 -11.28
N HIS A 98 -5.07 -20.44 -10.10
CA HIS A 98 -6.52 -20.43 -9.84
C HIS A 98 -6.99 -19.01 -9.58
N ARG A 99 -8.15 -18.67 -10.09
CA ARG A 99 -8.78 -17.40 -9.77
C ARG A 99 -9.31 -17.44 -8.35
N SER A 100 -8.91 -16.48 -7.53
CA SER A 100 -9.45 -16.34 -6.18
C SER A 100 -10.93 -15.97 -6.23
N PRO A 101 -11.78 -16.56 -5.36
CA PRO A 101 -13.17 -16.14 -5.25
C PRO A 101 -13.30 -14.73 -4.66
N LYS A 102 -12.28 -14.23 -3.97
CA LYS A 102 -12.29 -12.89 -3.42
C LYS A 102 -12.01 -11.88 -4.52
N LYS A 103 -12.91 -10.91 -4.64
CA LYS A 103 -12.75 -9.77 -5.54
C LYS A 103 -12.72 -8.50 -4.71
N GLY A 104 -11.75 -7.63 -5.01
CA GLY A 104 -11.74 -6.29 -4.46
C GLY A 104 -12.90 -5.47 -5.04
N ARG A 105 -13.52 -4.65 -4.21
CA ARG A 105 -14.63 -3.77 -4.60
C ARG A 105 -14.28 -2.33 -4.20
N PRO A 106 -14.72 -1.34 -4.96
CA PRO A 106 -14.53 0.06 -4.55
C PRO A 106 -15.06 0.36 -3.16
N SER A 107 -16.12 -0.32 -2.73
CA SER A 107 -16.69 -0.17 -1.39
C SER A 107 -15.76 -0.64 -0.29
N ASP A 108 -14.72 -1.42 -0.58
CA ASP A 108 -13.75 -1.87 0.42
C ASP A 108 -13.01 -0.69 1.05
N VAL A 109 -12.84 0.40 0.32
CA VAL A 109 -12.23 1.61 0.85
C VAL A 109 -13.07 2.24 1.97
N CYS A 110 -14.37 2.02 1.98
CA CYS A 110 -15.25 2.56 3.02
C CYS A 110 -14.90 1.99 4.40
N TYR A 111 -14.53 0.72 4.48
CA TYR A 111 -14.07 0.11 5.73
C TYR A 111 -12.79 0.77 6.21
N GLU A 112 -11.89 1.07 5.32
CA GLU A 112 -10.63 1.73 5.65
C GLU A 112 -10.86 3.17 6.09
N LEU A 113 -11.74 3.90 5.40
CA LEU A 113 -12.12 5.27 5.79
C LEU A 113 -12.72 5.31 7.19
N TYR A 114 -13.51 4.32 7.57
CA TYR A 114 -14.09 4.24 8.90
C TYR A 114 -13.03 4.25 10.00
N LYS A 115 -11.88 3.64 9.74
CA LYS A 115 -10.76 3.62 10.71
C LYS A 115 -10.13 5.00 10.91
N LEU A 116 -10.41 5.94 10.00
CA LEU A 116 -9.89 7.31 10.04
C LEU A 116 -10.94 8.33 10.51
N LYS A 117 -12.10 7.89 10.96
CA LYS A 117 -13.24 8.78 11.26
C LYS A 117 -12.98 9.86 12.32
N LEU A 118 -11.90 9.74 13.05
CA LEU A 118 -11.53 10.72 14.09
C LEU A 118 -10.75 11.93 13.54
N PHE A 119 -10.52 11.94 12.23
CA PHE A 119 -9.83 13.07 11.59
C PHE A 119 -10.82 14.04 10.93
#